data_33519ad7cd62dbcc455b4e516133e791
#
_entry.id   33519ad7cd62dbcc455b4e516133e791
#
_cell.length_a   1.000
_cell.length_b   1.000
_cell.length_c   1.000
_cell.angle_alpha   90.00
_cell.angle_beta   90.00
_cell.angle_gamma   90.00
#
_symmetry.space_group_name_H-M   'P 1'
#
loop_
_entity.id
_entity.type
_entity.pdbx_description
1 polymer ?
#
loop_
_entity_poly.entity_id
_entity_poly.type
_entity_poly.pdbx_seq_one_letter_code
_entity_poly.pdbx_strand_id
1 'polypeptide(L)'
;MRLFQLVAITLGLGLCNGAIAHSEAAKHSAGAVQLDVEESAAEQLRRVERALATEEYSEISTEDKSSVQAAIDRIRVQLGDHASAAEVNPEARTQIFNDQELVNNLLGRAHADSRMVCRRERSTGSNRMQQICMTVAQRREATENSRDALRNFHRVNPKTPNP
;
A
#
# COMPACT_ATOMS: atom_id res chain seq x y z
N MET A 1 60.38 -42.94 34.58
CA MET A 1 59.30 -43.80 35.12
C MET A 1 57.98 -43.01 35.00
N ARG A 2 57.00 -43.68 34.34
CA ARG A 2 55.54 -43.36 34.27
C ARG A 2 55.18 -42.06 33.58
N LEU A 3 54.91 -42.03 32.28
CA LEU A 3 53.67 -42.32 31.55
C LEU A 3 52.41 -41.84 32.25
N PHE A 4 51.87 -40.68 31.80
CA PHE A 4 50.44 -40.41 31.93
C PHE A 4 49.91 -39.81 30.60
N GLN A 5 49.03 -40.58 30.01
CA GLN A 5 48.28 -40.25 28.82
C GLN A 5 47.34 -39.04 29.10
N LEU A 6 47.42 -38.04 28.28
CA LEU A 6 46.41 -37.00 28.21
C LEU A 6 45.44 -37.32 27.06
N VAL A 7 44.24 -37.71 27.45
CA VAL A 7 43.10 -37.85 26.57
C VAL A 7 42.60 -36.45 26.17
N ALA A 8 42.76 -36.11 24.91
CA ALA A 8 42.21 -34.91 24.36
C ALA A 8 40.73 -35.10 24.06
N ILE A 9 39.88 -34.47 24.86
CA ILE A 9 38.44 -34.36 24.61
C ILE A 9 38.25 -33.16 23.70
N THR A 10 38.02 -33.38 22.41
CA THR A 10 37.58 -32.37 21.45
C THR A 10 36.11 -32.07 21.66
N LEU A 11 35.85 -30.97 22.37
CA LEU A 11 34.52 -30.39 22.41
C LEU A 11 34.22 -29.74 21.07
N GLY A 12 33.32 -30.33 20.27
CA GLY A 12 32.79 -29.75 19.08
C GLY A 12 31.92 -28.53 19.42
N LEU A 13 32.41 -27.34 19.16
CA LEU A 13 31.56 -26.12 19.12
C LEU A 13 30.73 -26.18 17.83
N GLY A 14 29.47 -26.55 17.96
CA GLY A 14 28.46 -26.34 16.94
C GLY A 14 28.25 -24.84 16.73
N LEU A 15 28.74 -24.35 15.60
CA LEU A 15 28.38 -23.02 15.10
C LEU A 15 26.91 -23.04 14.69
N CYS A 16 26.01 -22.60 15.59
CA CYS A 16 24.68 -22.18 15.22
C CYS A 16 24.82 -20.93 14.37
N ASN A 17 24.77 -21.08 13.03
CA ASN A 17 24.48 -20.00 12.12
C ASN A 17 23.08 -19.51 12.42
N GLY A 18 22.96 -18.50 13.27
CA GLY A 18 21.76 -17.72 13.43
C GLY A 18 21.43 -17.08 12.07
N ALA A 19 20.44 -17.60 11.37
CA ALA A 19 19.82 -16.91 10.28
C ALA A 19 19.28 -15.59 10.83
N ILE A 20 19.98 -14.50 10.57
CA ILE A 20 19.45 -13.16 10.77
C ILE A 20 18.31 -13.05 9.74
N ALA A 21 17.09 -13.28 10.20
CA ALA A 21 15.92 -12.89 9.46
C ALA A 21 16.03 -11.36 9.28
N HIS A 22 16.50 -10.94 8.12
CA HIS A 22 16.32 -9.56 7.69
C HIS A 22 14.81 -9.39 7.58
N SER A 23 14.23 -8.80 8.62
CA SER A 23 12.93 -8.15 8.51
C SER A 23 13.10 -7.17 7.33
N GLU A 24 12.56 -7.53 6.17
CA GLU A 24 12.36 -6.56 5.11
C GLU A 24 11.47 -5.49 5.71
N ALA A 25 12.12 -4.38 6.06
CA ALA A 25 11.42 -3.15 6.42
C ALA A 25 10.38 -2.96 5.33
N ALA A 26 9.11 -2.96 5.74
CA ALA A 26 7.98 -2.73 4.86
C ALA A 26 8.38 -1.58 3.93
N LYS A 27 8.44 -1.83 2.62
CA LYS A 27 8.68 -0.79 1.63
C LYS A 27 7.59 0.24 1.87
N HIS A 28 7.95 1.33 2.51
CA HIS A 28 7.06 2.46 2.70
C HIS A 28 6.54 2.82 1.33
N SER A 29 5.23 2.77 1.13
CA SER A 29 4.62 3.28 -0.10
C SER A 29 5.16 4.70 -0.31
N ALA A 30 5.59 5.04 -1.53
CA ALA A 30 6.27 6.30 -1.83
C ALA A 30 5.49 7.56 -1.37
N GLY A 31 4.19 7.39 -1.05
CA GLY A 31 3.30 8.44 -0.57
C GLY A 31 3.02 8.45 0.93
N ALA A 32 3.56 7.51 1.74
CA ALA A 32 3.29 7.54 3.18
C ALA A 32 3.95 8.75 3.83
N VAL A 33 3.15 9.54 4.55
CA VAL A 33 3.62 10.69 5.32
C VAL A 33 4.04 10.22 6.70
N GLN A 34 5.28 10.52 7.09
CA GLN A 34 5.81 10.29 8.44
C GLN A 34 6.53 11.56 8.89
N LEU A 35 5.84 12.42 9.58
CA LEU A 35 6.32 13.77 9.94
C LEU A 35 7.33 13.81 11.10
N ASP A 36 7.75 12.63 11.60
CA ASP A 36 8.67 12.48 12.74
C ASP A 36 10.10 12.05 12.33
N VAL A 37 10.41 11.95 11.04
CA VAL A 37 11.73 11.52 10.53
C VAL A 37 12.60 12.69 10.08
N GLU A 38 13.87 12.41 9.79
CA GLU A 38 14.94 13.37 9.47
C GLU A 38 14.62 14.37 8.35
N GLU A 39 13.69 14.05 7.45
CA GLU A 39 13.26 14.94 6.38
C GLU A 39 12.22 15.95 6.89
N SER A 40 12.35 17.22 6.48
CA SER A 40 11.39 18.25 6.90
C SER A 40 9.96 17.92 6.45
N ALA A 41 8.99 18.22 7.32
CA ALA A 41 7.57 17.99 7.04
C ALA A 41 7.14 18.65 5.71
N ALA A 42 7.63 19.84 5.41
CA ALA A 42 7.33 20.56 4.17
C ALA A 42 7.82 19.81 2.92
N GLU A 43 8.97 19.15 2.98
CA GLU A 43 9.50 18.36 1.85
C GLU A 43 8.68 17.08 1.65
N GLN A 44 8.30 16.41 2.73
CA GLN A 44 7.44 15.23 2.68
C GLN A 44 6.07 15.56 2.06
N LEU A 45 5.43 16.66 2.47
CA LEU A 45 4.16 17.09 1.90
C LEU A 45 4.27 17.40 0.40
N ARG A 46 5.35 18.08 -0.03
CA ARG A 46 5.61 18.31 -1.46
C ARG A 46 5.83 17.02 -2.25
N ARG A 47 6.48 16.01 -1.64
CA ARG A 47 6.65 14.69 -2.27
C ARG A 47 5.31 14.02 -2.51
N VAL A 48 4.41 14.05 -1.52
CA VAL A 48 3.04 13.51 -1.64
C VAL A 48 2.27 14.19 -2.76
N GLU A 49 2.30 15.52 -2.84
CA GLU A 49 1.62 16.26 -3.90
C GLU A 49 2.14 15.88 -5.30
N ARG A 50 3.44 15.72 -5.44
CA ARG A 50 4.02 15.23 -6.71
C ARG A 50 3.57 13.81 -7.04
N ALA A 51 3.55 12.93 -6.04
CA ALA A 51 3.15 11.54 -6.21
C ALA A 51 1.67 11.41 -6.65
N LEU A 52 0.78 12.27 -6.15
CA LEU A 52 -0.64 12.33 -6.56
C LEU A 52 -0.86 12.60 -8.07
N ALA A 53 0.15 13.04 -8.77
CA ALA A 53 0.10 13.28 -10.23
C ALA A 53 0.70 12.12 -11.04
N THR A 54 1.16 11.05 -10.39
CA THR A 54 1.79 9.90 -11.03
C THR A 54 0.83 8.72 -11.21
N GLU A 55 1.23 7.73 -12.01
CA GLU A 55 0.51 6.46 -12.20
C GLU A 55 0.35 5.65 -10.90
N GLU A 56 1.13 5.94 -9.88
CA GLU A 56 1.07 5.27 -8.57
C GLU A 56 -0.31 5.43 -7.91
N TYR A 57 -1.01 6.52 -8.20
CA TYR A 57 -2.33 6.84 -7.68
C TYR A 57 -3.36 7.07 -8.81
N SER A 58 -3.21 6.37 -9.94
CA SER A 58 -4.09 6.53 -11.12
C SER A 58 -5.57 6.27 -10.81
N GLU A 59 -5.88 5.45 -9.82
CA GLU A 59 -7.24 5.09 -9.41
C GLU A 59 -7.78 5.91 -8.22
N ILE A 60 -7.07 6.99 -7.83
CA ILE A 60 -7.59 7.87 -6.77
C ILE A 60 -8.82 8.63 -7.27
N SER A 61 -9.90 8.62 -6.48
CA SER A 61 -11.09 9.39 -6.82
C SER A 61 -10.83 10.91 -6.72
N THR A 62 -11.58 11.70 -7.46
CA THR A 62 -11.51 13.18 -7.37
C THR A 62 -11.82 13.68 -5.97
N GLU A 63 -12.76 13.02 -5.28
CA GLU A 63 -13.13 13.33 -3.89
C GLU A 63 -12.00 13.02 -2.92
N ASP A 64 -11.41 11.81 -3.02
CA ASP A 64 -10.27 11.43 -2.17
C ASP A 64 -9.06 12.35 -2.42
N LYS A 65 -8.79 12.68 -3.69
CA LYS A 65 -7.71 13.61 -4.04
C LYS A 65 -7.91 14.99 -3.42
N SER A 66 -9.13 15.53 -3.47
CA SER A 66 -9.44 16.82 -2.85
C SER A 66 -9.33 16.75 -1.32
N SER A 67 -9.73 15.62 -0.71
CA SER A 67 -9.61 15.38 0.72
C SER A 67 -8.15 15.32 1.18
N VAL A 68 -7.29 14.65 0.40
CA VAL A 68 -5.84 14.62 0.65
C VAL A 68 -5.24 16.02 0.58
N GLN A 69 -5.58 16.80 -0.47
CA GLN A 69 -5.08 18.17 -0.61
C GLN A 69 -5.51 19.06 0.56
N ALA A 70 -6.79 19.00 0.96
CA ALA A 70 -7.29 19.75 2.10
C ALA A 70 -6.62 19.36 3.42
N ALA A 71 -6.32 18.07 3.62
CA ALA A 71 -5.58 17.61 4.79
C ALA A 71 -4.13 18.12 4.80
N ILE A 72 -3.45 18.09 3.65
CA ILE A 72 -2.10 18.66 3.48
C ILE A 72 -2.08 20.15 3.82
N ASP A 73 -3.07 20.90 3.34
CA ASP A 73 -3.16 22.34 3.63
C ASP A 73 -3.38 22.60 5.13
N ARG A 74 -4.23 21.83 5.80
CA ARG A 74 -4.40 21.92 7.26
C ARG A 74 -3.10 21.61 8.01
N ILE A 75 -2.40 20.56 7.62
CA ILE A 75 -1.09 20.23 8.21
C ILE A 75 -0.11 21.39 8.06
N ARG A 76 -0.05 22.03 6.89
CA ARG A 76 0.81 23.20 6.66
C ARG A 76 0.46 24.38 7.59
N VAL A 77 -0.83 24.64 7.73
CA VAL A 77 -1.30 25.72 8.64
C VAL A 77 -0.90 25.43 10.09
N GLN A 78 -1.04 24.17 10.53
CA GLN A 78 -0.69 23.77 11.90
C GLN A 78 0.83 23.76 12.14
N LEU A 79 1.62 23.39 11.14
CA LEU A 79 3.08 23.40 11.24
C LEU A 79 3.64 24.83 11.27
N GLY A 80 3.02 25.77 10.54
CA GLY A 80 3.59 27.11 10.36
C GLY A 80 5.03 27.07 9.87
N ASP A 81 5.94 27.69 10.62
CA ASP A 81 7.38 27.72 10.31
C ASP A 81 8.19 26.59 10.97
N HIS A 82 7.53 25.65 11.68
CA HIS A 82 8.21 24.54 12.34
C HIS A 82 8.65 23.47 11.34
N ALA A 83 9.82 22.90 11.55
CA ALA A 83 10.39 21.87 10.68
C ALA A 83 9.69 20.50 10.86
N SER A 84 9.16 20.24 12.05
CA SER A 84 8.53 18.96 12.38
C SER A 84 7.30 19.12 13.29
N ALA A 85 6.44 18.10 13.29
CA ALA A 85 5.29 18.03 14.19
C ALA A 85 5.68 17.97 15.68
N ALA A 86 6.91 17.61 16.01
CA ALA A 86 7.39 17.55 17.39
C ALA A 86 7.54 18.94 18.02
N GLU A 87 7.71 19.98 17.19
CA GLU A 87 7.99 21.35 17.63
C GLU A 87 6.72 22.17 17.92
N VAL A 88 5.56 21.70 17.44
CA VAL A 88 4.28 22.40 17.66
C VAL A 88 3.66 22.03 19.02
N ASN A 89 2.67 22.82 19.45
CA ASN A 89 1.93 22.55 20.66
C ASN A 89 1.16 21.21 20.59
N PRO A 90 0.79 20.60 21.74
CA PRO A 90 0.16 19.27 21.75
C PRO A 90 -1.18 19.18 21.02
N GLU A 91 -1.96 20.25 20.99
CA GLU A 91 -3.24 20.28 20.28
C GLU A 91 -3.04 20.27 18.76
N ALA A 92 -2.18 21.14 18.25
CA ALA A 92 -1.81 21.16 16.83
C ALA A 92 -1.19 19.82 16.39
N ARG A 93 -0.34 19.23 17.24
CA ARG A 93 0.23 17.89 16.98
C ARG A 93 -0.83 16.82 16.80
N THR A 94 -1.86 16.80 17.63
CA THR A 94 -2.97 15.86 17.52
C THR A 94 -3.73 16.04 16.21
N GLN A 95 -3.96 17.29 15.79
CA GLN A 95 -4.63 17.58 14.52
C GLN A 95 -3.78 17.16 13.32
N ILE A 96 -2.47 17.46 13.35
CA ILE A 96 -1.52 17.00 12.33
C ILE A 96 -1.53 15.49 12.24
N PHE A 97 -1.50 14.78 13.35
CA PHE A 97 -1.55 13.31 13.37
C PHE A 97 -2.84 12.76 12.71
N ASN A 98 -3.99 13.32 13.06
CA ASN A 98 -5.26 12.91 12.47
C ASN A 98 -5.31 13.15 10.95
N ASP A 99 -4.83 14.30 10.48
CA ASP A 99 -4.77 14.60 9.06
C ASP A 99 -3.74 13.71 8.34
N GLN A 100 -2.60 13.41 8.97
CA GLN A 100 -1.62 12.46 8.46
C GLN A 100 -2.22 11.06 8.27
N GLU A 101 -2.96 10.56 9.26
CA GLU A 101 -3.65 9.27 9.17
C GLU A 101 -4.70 9.27 8.05
N LEU A 102 -5.45 10.34 7.89
CA LEU A 102 -6.40 10.50 6.79
C LEU A 102 -5.68 10.39 5.43
N VAL A 103 -4.59 11.14 5.24
CA VAL A 103 -3.77 11.11 4.01
C VAL A 103 -3.26 9.70 3.76
N ASN A 104 -2.65 9.06 4.76
CA ASN A 104 -2.07 7.73 4.63
C ASN A 104 -3.13 6.67 4.28
N ASN A 105 -4.32 6.74 4.88
CA ASN A 105 -5.41 5.83 4.58
C ASN A 105 -5.93 5.98 3.14
N LEU A 106 -6.12 7.22 2.68
CA LEU A 106 -6.59 7.49 1.32
C LEU A 106 -5.56 7.07 0.28
N LEU A 107 -4.30 7.43 0.48
CA LEU A 107 -3.20 7.06 -0.42
C LEU A 107 -2.94 5.54 -0.42
N GLY A 108 -3.00 4.89 0.74
CA GLY A 108 -2.83 3.44 0.84
C GLY A 108 -3.88 2.68 0.02
N ARG A 109 -5.15 3.10 0.07
CA ARG A 109 -6.23 2.52 -0.76
C ARG A 109 -5.99 2.78 -2.24
N ALA A 110 -5.73 4.04 -2.60
CA ALA A 110 -5.50 4.43 -3.99
C ALA A 110 -4.30 3.69 -4.61
N HIS A 111 -3.19 3.58 -3.88
CA HIS A 111 -2.03 2.80 -4.31
C HIS A 111 -2.36 1.32 -4.53
N ALA A 112 -3.09 0.69 -3.60
CA ALA A 112 -3.51 -0.70 -3.73
C ALA A 112 -4.42 -0.90 -4.97
N ASP A 113 -5.35 0.01 -5.21
CA ASP A 113 -6.28 -0.01 -6.34
C ASP A 113 -5.59 0.29 -7.68
N SER A 114 -4.56 1.15 -7.69
CA SER A 114 -3.76 1.50 -8.89
C SER A 114 -2.77 0.42 -9.30
N ARG A 115 -2.53 -0.57 -8.46
CA ARG A 115 -1.59 -1.65 -8.77
C ARG A 115 -2.01 -2.43 -10.01
N MET A 116 -1.11 -2.51 -11.01
CA MET A 116 -1.32 -3.28 -12.24
C MET A 116 -1.26 -4.78 -12.00
N VAL A 117 -2.24 -5.51 -12.50
CA VAL A 117 -2.31 -6.97 -12.47
C VAL A 117 -2.46 -7.48 -13.90
N CYS A 118 -1.44 -8.18 -14.39
CA CYS A 118 -1.45 -8.80 -15.72
C CYS A 118 -1.83 -10.28 -15.60
N ARG A 119 -2.80 -10.73 -16.38
CA ARG A 119 -3.20 -12.14 -16.50
C ARG A 119 -3.25 -12.57 -17.95
N ARG A 120 -2.93 -13.84 -18.18
CA ARG A 120 -3.16 -14.48 -19.48
C ARG A 120 -4.61 -14.98 -19.50
N GLU A 121 -5.40 -14.41 -20.37
CA GLU A 121 -6.83 -14.73 -20.50
C GLU A 121 -7.12 -15.13 -21.95
N ARG A 122 -8.15 -15.95 -22.11
CA ARG A 122 -8.63 -16.38 -23.41
C ARG A 122 -9.87 -15.56 -23.76
N SER A 123 -9.83 -14.89 -24.89
CA SER A 123 -10.99 -14.16 -25.39
C SER A 123 -12.10 -15.14 -25.80
N THR A 124 -13.36 -14.78 -25.52
CA THR A 124 -14.53 -15.57 -25.92
C THR A 124 -14.51 -15.81 -27.43
N GLY A 125 -14.64 -17.07 -27.85
CA GLY A 125 -14.59 -17.46 -29.24
C GLY A 125 -13.19 -17.58 -29.87
N SER A 126 -12.10 -17.43 -29.08
CA SER A 126 -10.73 -17.55 -29.53
C SER A 126 -9.92 -18.53 -28.67
N ASN A 127 -9.07 -19.34 -29.33
CA ASN A 127 -8.11 -20.19 -28.63
C ASN A 127 -6.78 -19.50 -28.33
N ARG A 128 -6.60 -18.24 -28.73
CA ARG A 128 -5.38 -17.50 -28.46
C ARG A 128 -5.39 -16.91 -27.05
N MET A 129 -4.32 -17.16 -26.31
CA MET A 129 -4.09 -16.51 -25.01
C MET A 129 -3.55 -15.10 -25.26
N GLN A 130 -4.17 -14.14 -24.60
CA GLN A 130 -3.74 -12.74 -24.61
C GLN A 130 -3.35 -12.33 -23.20
N GLN A 131 -2.33 -11.51 -23.07
CA GLN A 131 -1.99 -10.90 -21.79
C GLN A 131 -2.82 -9.63 -21.64
N ILE A 132 -3.69 -9.61 -20.63
CA ILE A 132 -4.52 -8.47 -20.28
C ILE A 132 -4.00 -7.91 -18.97
N CYS A 133 -3.59 -6.63 -19.01
CA CYS A 133 -3.15 -5.87 -17.83
C CYS A 133 -4.20 -4.82 -17.51
N MET A 134 -4.62 -4.78 -16.26
CA MET A 134 -5.52 -3.75 -15.75
C MET A 134 -5.24 -3.51 -14.27
N THR A 135 -5.67 -2.39 -13.74
CA THR A 135 -5.53 -2.09 -12.32
C THR A 135 -6.42 -3.02 -11.48
N VAL A 136 -6.14 -3.08 -10.18
CA VAL A 136 -6.99 -3.81 -9.22
C VAL A 136 -8.41 -3.24 -9.25
N ALA A 137 -8.56 -1.91 -9.28
CA ALA A 137 -9.86 -1.24 -9.36
C ALA A 137 -10.62 -1.63 -10.63
N GLN A 138 -10.01 -1.51 -11.81
CA GLN A 138 -10.62 -1.87 -13.09
C GLN A 138 -11.05 -3.35 -13.14
N ARG A 139 -10.26 -4.24 -12.56
CA ARG A 139 -10.62 -5.66 -12.48
C ARG A 139 -11.83 -5.90 -11.57
N ARG A 140 -11.89 -5.20 -10.43
CA ARG A 140 -13.04 -5.25 -9.52
C ARG A 140 -14.30 -4.76 -10.23
N GLU A 141 -14.24 -3.61 -10.87
CA GLU A 141 -15.36 -3.03 -11.62
C GLU A 141 -15.83 -3.95 -12.75
N ALA A 142 -14.94 -4.49 -13.56
CA ALA A 142 -15.30 -5.45 -14.61
C ALA A 142 -16.01 -6.68 -14.06
N THR A 143 -15.60 -7.16 -12.88
CA THR A 143 -16.24 -8.31 -12.21
C THR A 143 -17.64 -7.94 -11.70
N GLU A 144 -17.81 -6.78 -11.11
CA GLU A 144 -19.11 -6.28 -10.61
C GLU A 144 -20.08 -6.06 -11.76
N ASN A 145 -19.65 -5.39 -12.83
CA ASN A 145 -20.46 -5.16 -14.03
C ASN A 145 -20.92 -6.48 -14.66
N SER A 146 -20.05 -7.49 -14.70
CA SER A 146 -20.40 -8.82 -15.21
C SER A 146 -21.46 -9.51 -14.35
N ARG A 147 -21.34 -9.40 -13.02
CA ARG A 147 -22.34 -9.95 -12.08
C ARG A 147 -23.68 -9.25 -12.20
N ASP A 148 -23.67 -7.94 -12.37
CA ASP A 148 -24.89 -7.13 -12.54
C ASP A 148 -25.59 -7.46 -13.86
N ALA A 149 -24.84 -7.61 -14.94
CA ALA A 149 -25.38 -8.06 -16.23
C ALA A 149 -26.06 -9.42 -16.11
N LEU A 150 -25.45 -10.39 -15.40
CA LEU A 150 -26.04 -11.70 -15.16
C LEU A 150 -27.30 -11.60 -14.28
N ARG A 151 -27.28 -10.79 -13.22
CA ARG A 151 -28.47 -10.57 -12.38
C ARG A 151 -29.64 -9.97 -13.18
N ASN A 152 -29.34 -8.98 -14.02
CA ASN A 152 -30.33 -8.36 -14.88
C ASN A 152 -30.88 -9.36 -15.91
N PHE A 153 -30.01 -10.16 -16.54
CA PHE A 153 -30.44 -11.20 -17.47
C PHE A 153 -31.40 -12.20 -16.81
N HIS A 154 -31.09 -12.68 -15.60
CA HIS A 154 -31.97 -13.59 -14.86
C HIS A 154 -33.29 -12.95 -14.42
N ARG A 155 -33.31 -11.64 -14.17
CA ARG A 155 -34.53 -10.91 -13.82
C ARG A 155 -35.49 -10.80 -15.01
N VAL A 156 -34.97 -10.49 -16.20
CA VAL A 156 -35.78 -10.35 -17.43
C VAL A 156 -36.12 -11.70 -18.07
N ASN A 157 -35.35 -12.75 -17.80
CA ASN A 157 -35.55 -14.10 -18.31
C ASN A 157 -35.64 -15.09 -17.13
N PRO A 158 -36.72 -15.04 -16.30
CA PRO A 158 -36.86 -15.98 -15.22
C PRO A 158 -36.95 -17.39 -15.82
N LYS A 159 -36.10 -18.31 -15.35
CA LYS A 159 -36.27 -19.73 -15.68
C LYS A 159 -37.65 -20.16 -15.21
N THR A 160 -38.55 -20.46 -16.14
CA THR A 160 -39.74 -21.19 -15.81
C THR A 160 -39.33 -22.50 -15.14
N PRO A 161 -39.89 -22.86 -13.97
CA PRO A 161 -39.66 -24.18 -13.39
C PRO A 161 -40.10 -25.21 -14.44
N ASN A 162 -39.16 -26.11 -14.79
CA ASN A 162 -39.51 -27.23 -15.66
C ASN A 162 -40.49 -28.09 -14.91
N PRO A 163 -41.67 -28.45 -15.49
CA PRO A 163 -42.69 -29.24 -14.84
C PRO A 163 -42.21 -30.63 -14.43
#